data_c9647c8cb613278096b20a16179fac97
#
_entry.id   c9647c8cb613278096b20a16179fac97
#
_cell.length_a   1.000
_cell.length_b   1.000
_cell.length_c   1.000
_cell.angle_alpha   90.00
_cell.angle_beta   90.00
_cell.angle_gamma   90.00
#
_symmetry.space_group_name_H-M   'P 1'
#
loop_
_entity.id
_entity.type
_entity.pdbx_description
1 polymer ?
#
loop_
_entity_poly.entity_id
_entity_poly.type
_entity_poly.pdbx_seq_one_letter_code
_entity_poly.pdbx_strand_id
1 'polypeptide(L)'
;MVGGLSKQIYLPNELAQRLGYFAQQGLDVTLIDEASGQSAETQVLAGQVDAGSGSYNHTIDLQAAGKNIESVVQLGVAPGEAEIVSAKEAGQIHSFADLKGKNLGVTELGSGTHALQIALLHKAGLGPDQAHFVPVGAGDTFIAAMQQGKIDAGMTTEPTISRLLSSGVGKVLVDLRTPESTQAALGGSYPFICVFMKNDYVNSHKDVVQKLVNAYVKTLKWIQTHTADQIAAMMPADYYAGDRTLYVTALKNQLSIFSPDGNMPSDGPQSVLTIEQQTNQMVQGKQIDLSTTYTNTFTSSATG
;
A
#
# COMPACT_ATOMS: atom_id res chain seq x y z
N MET A 1 7.97 11.29 2.88
CA MET A 1 6.67 11.47 2.21
C MET A 1 5.86 10.18 2.31
N VAL A 2 4.59 10.24 2.65
CA VAL A 2 3.77 9.04 2.91
C VAL A 2 2.50 9.11 2.05
N GLY A 3 2.16 8.03 1.37
CA GLY A 3 1.02 7.96 0.43
C GLY A 3 -0.36 7.95 1.09
N GLY A 4 -0.51 8.59 2.25
CA GLY A 4 -1.76 8.77 3.00
C GLY A 4 -1.63 8.35 4.45
N LEU A 5 -1.20 9.27 5.33
CA LEU A 5 -0.93 9.00 6.76
C LEU A 5 -2.16 8.43 7.50
N SER A 6 -3.38 8.84 7.13
CA SER A 6 -4.61 8.35 7.75
C SER A 6 -5.05 6.95 7.26
N LYS A 7 -4.47 6.42 6.19
CA LYS A 7 -4.73 5.08 5.70
C LYS A 7 -4.00 4.06 6.57
N GLN A 8 -4.70 3.06 7.07
CA GLN A 8 -4.13 2.10 8.03
C GLN A 8 -2.94 1.29 7.49
N ILE A 9 -2.83 1.10 6.18
CA ILE A 9 -1.67 0.43 5.56
C ILE A 9 -0.36 1.19 5.79
N TYR A 10 -0.43 2.53 6.01
CA TYR A 10 0.72 3.39 6.31
C TYR A 10 0.95 3.63 7.81
N LEU A 11 0.16 3.01 8.67
CA LEU A 11 0.21 3.15 10.13
C LEU A 11 1.62 3.08 10.74
N PRO A 12 2.55 2.22 10.29
CA PRO A 12 3.88 2.16 10.88
C PRO A 12 4.66 3.49 10.82
N ASN A 13 4.38 4.38 9.84
CA ASN A 13 5.06 5.67 9.72
C ASN A 13 4.71 6.58 10.92
N GLU A 14 3.40 6.83 11.13
CA GLU A 14 2.92 7.66 12.23
C GLU A 14 3.23 7.01 13.59
N LEU A 15 3.11 5.69 13.69
CA LEU A 15 3.37 4.96 14.91
C LEU A 15 4.83 5.07 15.35
N ALA A 16 5.79 4.97 14.43
CA ALA A 16 7.21 5.16 14.71
C ALA A 16 7.49 6.55 15.27
N GLN A 17 6.86 7.57 14.70
CA GLN A 17 6.94 8.95 15.18
C GLN A 17 6.39 9.09 16.61
N ARG A 18 5.20 8.57 16.86
CA ARG A 18 4.50 8.68 18.15
C ARG A 18 5.14 7.87 19.27
N LEU A 19 5.74 6.74 18.96
CA LEU A 19 6.53 5.96 19.90
C LEU A 19 7.91 6.58 20.15
N GLY A 20 8.26 7.65 19.44
CA GLY A 20 9.55 8.34 19.56
C GLY A 20 10.73 7.53 19.02
N TYR A 21 10.48 6.53 18.17
CA TYR A 21 11.56 5.62 17.74
C TYR A 21 12.52 6.28 16.76
N PHE A 22 12.08 7.24 15.96
CA PHE A 22 13.00 8.05 15.15
C PHE A 22 13.94 8.89 16.03
N ALA A 23 13.40 9.59 17.02
CA ALA A 23 14.19 10.39 17.95
C ALA A 23 15.17 9.54 18.77
N GLN A 24 14.78 8.32 19.16
CA GLN A 24 15.68 7.37 19.85
C GLN A 24 16.88 6.96 18.99
N GLN A 25 16.75 6.98 17.68
CA GLN A 25 17.84 6.76 16.72
C GLN A 25 18.63 8.05 16.40
N GLY A 26 18.27 9.18 17.01
CA GLY A 26 18.89 10.47 16.75
C GLY A 26 18.48 11.06 15.40
N LEU A 27 17.31 10.70 14.88
CA LEU A 27 16.74 11.24 13.66
C LEU A 27 15.64 12.25 13.97
N ASP A 28 15.69 13.40 13.30
CA ASP A 28 14.59 14.36 13.24
C ASP A 28 13.83 14.12 11.92
N VAL A 29 12.69 13.40 12.02
CA VAL A 29 11.89 12.98 10.86
C VAL A 29 10.64 13.84 10.76
N THR A 30 10.44 14.47 9.62
CA THR A 30 9.18 15.14 9.27
C THR A 30 8.37 14.22 8.36
N LEU A 31 7.21 13.78 8.83
CA LEU A 31 6.24 13.05 7.99
C LEU A 31 5.38 14.04 7.21
N ILE A 32 5.32 13.87 5.90
CA ILE A 32 4.52 14.73 5.01
C ILE A 32 3.51 13.82 4.30
N ASP A 33 2.23 14.21 4.36
CA ASP A 33 1.11 13.46 3.79
C ASP A 33 0.94 13.72 2.30
N GLU A 34 0.66 12.68 1.54
CA GLU A 34 0.35 12.72 0.11
C GLU A 34 -0.92 11.94 -0.21
N ALA A 35 -1.53 12.22 -1.35
CA ALA A 35 -2.76 11.55 -1.76
C ALA A 35 -2.56 10.05 -2.03
N SER A 36 -1.37 9.65 -2.52
CA SER A 36 -1.05 8.26 -2.85
C SER A 36 0.46 7.98 -2.78
N GLY A 37 0.82 6.69 -2.84
CA GLY A 37 2.22 6.27 -2.98
C GLY A 37 2.88 6.75 -4.27
N GLN A 38 2.11 6.93 -5.35
CA GLN A 38 2.57 7.50 -6.62
C GLN A 38 3.02 8.96 -6.44
N SER A 39 2.24 9.75 -5.72
CA SER A 39 2.61 11.13 -5.39
C SER A 39 3.88 11.16 -4.54
N ALA A 40 3.98 10.29 -3.52
CA ALA A 40 5.18 10.18 -2.67
C ALA A 40 6.43 9.80 -3.48
N GLU A 41 6.32 8.83 -4.41
CA GLU A 41 7.38 8.45 -5.33
C GLU A 41 7.88 9.62 -6.17
N THR A 42 6.96 10.39 -6.74
CA THR A 42 7.28 11.57 -7.55
C THR A 42 8.14 12.58 -6.77
N GLN A 43 7.85 12.81 -5.50
CA GLN A 43 8.61 13.73 -4.65
C GLN A 43 10.02 13.19 -4.33
N VAL A 44 10.16 11.87 -4.13
CA VAL A 44 11.48 11.22 -3.96
C VAL A 44 12.33 11.39 -5.23
N LEU A 45 11.75 11.13 -6.40
CA LEU A 45 12.45 11.30 -7.68
C LEU A 45 12.87 12.75 -7.94
N ALA A 46 12.02 13.69 -7.57
CA ALA A 46 12.32 15.13 -7.67
C ALA A 46 13.39 15.59 -6.67
N GLY A 47 13.75 14.75 -5.69
CA GLY A 47 14.71 15.10 -4.62
C GLY A 47 14.15 16.11 -3.61
N GLN A 48 12.82 16.20 -3.49
CA GLN A 48 12.16 17.07 -2.52
C GLN A 48 12.13 16.44 -1.12
N VAL A 49 12.28 15.11 -1.05
CA VAL A 49 12.32 14.33 0.18
C VAL A 49 13.33 13.19 0.04
N ASP A 50 13.85 12.71 1.17
CA ASP A 50 14.86 11.65 1.23
C ASP A 50 14.23 10.26 1.05
N ALA A 51 12.98 10.08 1.54
CA ALA A 51 12.29 8.80 1.53
C ALA A 51 10.81 8.95 1.16
N GLY A 52 10.26 7.92 0.53
CA GLY A 52 8.83 7.75 0.27
C GLY A 52 8.30 6.47 0.88
N SER A 53 7.02 6.47 1.27
CA SER A 53 6.31 5.26 1.65
C SER A 53 5.16 5.04 0.67
N GLY A 54 5.21 3.91 -0.02
CA GLY A 54 4.29 3.52 -1.09
C GLY A 54 4.39 2.03 -1.40
N SER A 55 3.73 1.58 -2.46
CA SER A 55 3.75 0.16 -2.83
C SER A 55 5.07 -0.23 -3.53
N TYR A 56 5.51 -1.46 -3.29
CA TYR A 56 6.79 -1.97 -3.76
C TYR A 56 6.89 -2.02 -5.29
N ASN A 57 5.80 -2.28 -6.01
CA ASN A 57 5.83 -2.34 -7.48
C ASN A 57 6.41 -1.05 -8.12
N HIS A 58 6.29 0.11 -7.46
CA HIS A 58 6.90 1.36 -7.94
C HIS A 58 8.41 1.23 -8.18
N THR A 59 9.13 0.41 -7.41
CA THR A 59 10.57 0.20 -7.62
C THR A 59 10.85 -0.54 -8.94
N ILE A 60 9.97 -1.47 -9.33
CA ILE A 60 10.02 -2.24 -10.57
C ILE A 60 9.65 -1.34 -11.76
N ASP A 61 8.56 -0.59 -11.64
CA ASP A 61 8.05 0.31 -12.68
C ASP A 61 9.08 1.38 -13.02
N LEU A 62 9.70 1.96 -12.00
CA LEU A 62 10.75 2.98 -12.19
C LEU A 62 12.01 2.41 -12.83
N GLN A 63 12.41 1.20 -12.45
CA GLN A 63 13.56 0.57 -13.11
C GLN A 63 13.26 0.32 -14.59
N ALA A 64 12.05 -0.11 -14.94
CA ALA A 64 11.62 -0.24 -16.34
C ALA A 64 11.66 1.11 -17.10
N ALA A 65 11.48 2.23 -16.38
CA ALA A 65 11.60 3.60 -16.90
C ALA A 65 13.03 4.18 -16.81
N GLY A 66 14.03 3.36 -16.44
CA GLY A 66 15.43 3.78 -16.33
C GLY A 66 15.76 4.64 -15.10
N LYS A 67 14.94 4.55 -14.05
CA LYS A 67 15.14 5.23 -12.77
C LYS A 67 15.25 4.20 -11.65
N ASN A 68 16.03 4.49 -10.61
CA ASN A 68 16.29 3.54 -9.54
C ASN A 68 15.93 4.11 -8.18
N ILE A 69 14.97 3.46 -7.55
CA ILE A 69 14.69 3.53 -6.12
C ILE A 69 14.67 2.11 -5.56
N GLU A 70 15.01 1.95 -4.31
CA GLU A 70 14.99 0.64 -3.64
C GLU A 70 14.22 0.69 -2.31
N SER A 71 13.49 -0.37 -2.03
CA SER A 71 12.87 -0.60 -0.72
C SER A 71 13.96 -0.92 0.30
N VAL A 72 14.03 -0.15 1.39
CA VAL A 72 14.99 -0.35 2.49
C VAL A 72 14.35 -1.03 3.70
N VAL A 73 13.03 -1.04 3.79
CA VAL A 73 12.24 -1.78 4.78
C VAL A 73 10.84 -2.05 4.26
N GLN A 74 10.40 -3.30 4.39
CA GLN A 74 9.06 -3.74 4.00
C GLN A 74 8.11 -3.59 5.19
N LEU A 75 7.09 -2.74 5.06
CA LEU A 75 6.12 -2.49 6.12
C LEU A 75 4.92 -3.45 6.03
N GLY A 76 4.49 -3.79 4.82
CA GLY A 76 3.35 -4.66 4.58
C GLY A 76 3.65 -5.80 3.61
N VAL A 77 3.35 -7.04 4.04
CA VAL A 77 3.56 -8.27 3.25
C VAL A 77 2.37 -8.64 2.37
N ALA A 78 1.28 -7.88 2.48
CA ALA A 78 0.09 -7.97 1.63
C ALA A 78 -0.49 -6.56 1.41
N PRO A 79 -1.38 -6.36 0.40
CA PRO A 79 -1.89 -5.03 0.04
C PRO A 79 -2.66 -4.31 1.16
N GLY A 80 -3.44 -5.03 1.94
CA GLY A 80 -4.33 -4.40 2.91
C GLY A 80 -5.49 -3.64 2.26
N GLU A 81 -5.87 -4.02 1.05
CA GLU A 81 -6.87 -3.36 0.21
C GLU A 81 -8.01 -4.30 -0.14
N ALA A 82 -9.12 -3.77 -0.62
CA ALA A 82 -10.22 -4.56 -1.15
C ALA A 82 -10.90 -3.85 -2.31
N GLU A 83 -11.34 -4.63 -3.29
CA GLU A 83 -12.28 -4.15 -4.31
C GLU A 83 -13.68 -4.15 -3.74
N ILE A 84 -14.31 -2.99 -3.76
CA ILE A 84 -15.66 -2.77 -3.24
C ILE A 84 -16.59 -2.46 -4.42
N VAL A 85 -17.65 -3.22 -4.54
CA VAL A 85 -18.75 -2.94 -5.48
C VAL A 85 -19.80 -2.10 -4.78
N SER A 86 -20.32 -1.07 -5.45
CA SER A 86 -21.40 -0.27 -4.90
C SER A 86 -22.66 -1.13 -4.64
N ALA A 87 -23.40 -0.83 -3.60
CA ALA A 87 -24.62 -1.58 -3.27
C ALA A 87 -25.66 -1.54 -4.40
N LYS A 88 -25.62 -0.51 -5.27
CA LYS A 88 -26.48 -0.39 -6.46
C LYS A 88 -26.16 -1.42 -7.53
N GLU A 89 -24.87 -1.75 -7.68
CA GLU A 89 -24.38 -2.68 -8.71
C GLU A 89 -24.21 -4.11 -8.19
N ALA A 90 -24.30 -4.35 -6.88
CA ALA A 90 -24.03 -5.64 -6.23
C ALA A 90 -24.96 -6.80 -6.65
N GLY A 91 -26.05 -6.50 -7.36
CA GLY A 91 -26.92 -7.50 -8.00
C GLY A 91 -26.46 -7.91 -9.39
N GLN A 92 -25.49 -7.22 -9.99
CA GLN A 92 -25.02 -7.43 -11.36
C GLN A 92 -23.52 -7.75 -11.41
N ILE A 93 -22.74 -7.29 -10.43
CA ILE A 93 -21.30 -7.48 -10.37
C ILE A 93 -20.99 -8.53 -9.31
N HIS A 94 -20.51 -9.70 -9.74
CA HIS A 94 -20.17 -10.84 -8.88
C HIS A 94 -18.71 -11.29 -9.05
N SER A 95 -18.04 -10.78 -10.08
CA SER A 95 -16.66 -11.10 -10.42
C SER A 95 -15.98 -9.93 -11.14
N PHE A 96 -14.66 -9.97 -11.27
CA PHE A 96 -13.92 -8.96 -12.05
C PHE A 96 -14.31 -8.99 -13.56
N ALA A 97 -14.79 -10.10 -14.09
CA ALA A 97 -15.28 -10.17 -15.46
C ALA A 97 -16.51 -9.28 -15.71
N ASP A 98 -17.31 -9.02 -14.67
CA ASP A 98 -18.51 -8.17 -14.75
C ASP A 98 -18.17 -6.66 -14.72
N LEU A 99 -16.88 -6.32 -14.49
CA LEU A 99 -16.41 -4.93 -14.46
C LEU A 99 -16.16 -4.33 -15.84
N LYS A 100 -16.38 -5.09 -16.92
CA LYS A 100 -16.25 -4.57 -18.28
C LYS A 100 -17.17 -3.36 -18.51
N GLY A 101 -16.57 -2.23 -18.95
CA GLY A 101 -17.27 -0.97 -19.21
C GLY A 101 -17.68 -0.19 -17.96
N LYS A 102 -17.31 -0.66 -16.76
CA LYS A 102 -17.62 0.00 -15.48
C LYS A 102 -16.61 1.07 -15.11
N ASN A 103 -17.05 2.02 -14.29
CA ASN A 103 -16.20 3.05 -13.69
C ASN A 103 -15.57 2.52 -12.40
N LEU A 104 -14.27 2.40 -12.38
CA LEU A 104 -13.51 1.81 -11.27
C LEU A 104 -12.73 2.90 -10.51
N GLY A 105 -13.07 3.07 -9.23
CA GLY A 105 -12.39 4.01 -8.36
C GLY A 105 -10.98 3.54 -7.97
N VAL A 106 -10.01 4.45 -8.06
CA VAL A 106 -8.63 4.26 -7.59
C VAL A 106 -8.19 5.46 -6.76
N THR A 107 -7.17 5.29 -5.93
CA THR A 107 -6.65 6.45 -5.18
C THR A 107 -6.04 7.49 -6.13
N GLU A 108 -5.25 7.03 -7.10
CA GLU A 108 -4.64 7.84 -8.16
C GLU A 108 -4.28 6.92 -9.34
N LEU A 109 -4.22 7.46 -10.56
CA LEU A 109 -3.71 6.70 -11.70
C LEU A 109 -2.20 6.43 -11.49
N GLY A 110 -1.77 5.18 -11.69
CA GLY A 110 -0.40 4.75 -11.40
C GLY A 110 -0.16 4.34 -9.94
N SER A 111 -1.14 4.51 -9.03
CA SER A 111 -1.03 4.05 -7.65
C SER A 111 -1.11 2.53 -7.51
N GLY A 112 -0.78 2.00 -6.33
CA GLY A 112 -0.92 0.57 -6.03
C GLY A 112 -2.34 0.04 -6.20
N THR A 113 -3.39 0.83 -5.83
CA THR A 113 -4.79 0.45 -6.07
C THR A 113 -5.08 0.26 -7.56
N HIS A 114 -4.52 1.12 -8.41
CA HIS A 114 -4.65 1.02 -9.87
C HIS A 114 -3.95 -0.24 -10.41
N ALA A 115 -2.72 -0.50 -9.99
CA ALA A 115 -1.96 -1.68 -10.40
C ALA A 115 -2.68 -2.99 -10.02
N LEU A 116 -3.21 -3.06 -8.80
CA LEU A 116 -3.96 -4.24 -8.33
C LEU A 116 -5.25 -4.47 -9.12
N GLN A 117 -6.00 -3.41 -9.45
CA GLN A 117 -7.20 -3.54 -10.29
C GLN A 117 -6.84 -4.06 -11.70
N ILE A 118 -5.78 -3.53 -12.31
CA ILE A 118 -5.31 -4.02 -13.62
C ILE A 118 -4.92 -5.51 -13.53
N ALA A 119 -4.22 -5.91 -12.47
CA ALA A 119 -3.84 -7.31 -12.27
C ALA A 119 -5.06 -8.24 -12.15
N LEU A 120 -6.07 -7.84 -11.40
CA LEU A 120 -7.30 -8.61 -11.23
C LEU A 120 -8.17 -8.63 -12.49
N LEU A 121 -8.25 -7.52 -13.25
CA LEU A 121 -8.90 -7.48 -14.56
C LEU A 121 -8.22 -8.43 -15.54
N HIS A 122 -6.89 -8.40 -15.62
CA HIS A 122 -6.12 -9.29 -16.49
C HIS A 122 -6.38 -10.76 -16.15
N LYS A 123 -6.40 -11.10 -14.86
CA LYS A 123 -6.72 -12.45 -14.39
C LYS A 123 -8.15 -12.88 -14.77
N ALA A 124 -9.07 -11.94 -14.88
CA ALA A 124 -10.44 -12.16 -15.37
C ALA A 124 -10.57 -12.15 -16.91
N GLY A 125 -9.45 -12.03 -17.64
CA GLY A 125 -9.42 -12.00 -19.10
C GLY A 125 -9.78 -10.64 -19.71
N LEU A 126 -9.69 -9.56 -18.94
CA LEU A 126 -9.97 -8.20 -19.40
C LEU A 126 -8.67 -7.38 -19.51
N GLY A 127 -8.58 -6.56 -20.56
CA GLY A 127 -7.55 -5.54 -20.67
C GLY A 127 -7.88 -4.28 -19.85
N PRO A 128 -6.88 -3.45 -19.52
CA PRO A 128 -7.11 -2.22 -18.76
C PRO A 128 -7.96 -1.19 -19.50
N ASP A 129 -8.01 -1.23 -20.82
CA ASP A 129 -8.84 -0.40 -21.68
C ASP A 129 -10.32 -0.80 -21.70
N GLN A 130 -10.67 -1.93 -21.09
CA GLN A 130 -12.03 -2.44 -21.01
C GLN A 130 -12.80 -1.97 -19.77
N ALA A 131 -12.19 -1.15 -18.91
CA ALA A 131 -12.82 -0.46 -17.78
C ALA A 131 -12.36 1.01 -17.73
N HIS A 132 -13.04 1.85 -16.95
CA HIS A 132 -12.75 3.27 -16.85
C HIS A 132 -12.21 3.57 -15.44
N PHE A 133 -10.91 3.85 -15.30
CA PHE A 133 -10.32 4.21 -14.01
C PHE A 133 -10.58 5.67 -13.66
N VAL A 134 -11.11 5.89 -12.47
CA VAL A 134 -11.49 7.21 -11.95
C VAL A 134 -10.69 7.50 -10.68
N PRO A 135 -9.78 8.50 -10.68
CA PRO A 135 -9.03 8.89 -9.49
C PRO A 135 -9.97 9.60 -8.52
N VAL A 136 -10.27 8.97 -7.39
CA VAL A 136 -11.22 9.46 -6.38
C VAL A 136 -10.60 9.59 -4.98
N GLY A 137 -9.31 9.29 -4.83
CA GLY A 137 -8.65 9.30 -3.52
C GLY A 137 -9.09 8.15 -2.61
N ALA A 138 -9.15 8.42 -1.32
CA ALA A 138 -9.63 7.49 -0.29
C ALA A 138 -10.49 8.27 0.74
N GLY A 139 -11.05 7.59 1.73
CA GLY A 139 -11.87 8.22 2.76
C GLY A 139 -13.16 8.80 2.20
N ASP A 140 -13.47 10.04 2.62
CA ASP A 140 -14.75 10.70 2.29
C ASP A 140 -14.95 10.90 0.78
N THR A 141 -13.89 11.19 0.04
CA THR A 141 -13.97 11.40 -1.41
C THR A 141 -14.34 10.12 -2.15
N PHE A 142 -13.76 8.97 -1.76
CA PHE A 142 -14.09 7.67 -2.30
C PHE A 142 -15.54 7.28 -1.98
N ILE A 143 -15.95 7.43 -0.72
CA ILE A 143 -17.32 7.12 -0.25
C ILE A 143 -18.33 7.96 -1.03
N ALA A 144 -18.09 9.28 -1.14
CA ALA A 144 -18.97 10.18 -1.88
C ALA A 144 -19.06 9.81 -3.37
N ALA A 145 -17.96 9.46 -4.01
CA ALA A 145 -17.95 9.04 -5.42
C ALA A 145 -18.81 7.78 -5.64
N MET A 146 -18.74 6.79 -4.75
CA MET A 146 -19.54 5.58 -4.81
C MET A 146 -21.03 5.86 -4.53
N GLN A 147 -21.36 6.66 -3.52
CA GLN A 147 -22.74 7.05 -3.21
C GLN A 147 -23.41 7.80 -4.36
N GLN A 148 -22.66 8.68 -5.02
CA GLN A 148 -23.15 9.47 -6.17
C GLN A 148 -23.23 8.67 -7.47
N GLY A 149 -22.70 7.43 -7.49
CA GLY A 149 -22.66 6.61 -8.71
C GLY A 149 -21.64 7.08 -9.75
N LYS A 150 -20.60 7.81 -9.30
CA LYS A 150 -19.47 8.19 -10.15
C LYS A 150 -18.53 7.00 -10.41
N ILE A 151 -18.50 6.05 -9.48
CA ILE A 151 -17.80 4.78 -9.57
C ILE A 151 -18.78 3.64 -9.26
N ASP A 152 -18.70 2.56 -10.04
CA ASP A 152 -19.50 1.36 -9.88
C ASP A 152 -18.86 0.38 -8.89
N ALA A 153 -17.55 0.33 -8.91
CA ALA A 153 -16.69 -0.42 -8.00
C ALA A 153 -15.40 0.37 -7.77
N GLY A 154 -14.54 -0.11 -6.86
CA GLY A 154 -13.23 0.52 -6.70
C GLY A 154 -12.37 -0.14 -5.63
N MET A 155 -11.05 -0.06 -5.84
CA MET A 155 -10.03 -0.54 -4.91
C MET A 155 -9.70 0.54 -3.89
N THR A 156 -9.80 0.19 -2.61
CA THR A 156 -9.50 1.12 -1.52
C THR A 156 -8.94 0.37 -0.30
N THR A 157 -8.59 1.13 0.74
CA THR A 157 -7.94 0.62 1.95
C THR A 157 -8.75 0.97 3.21
N GLU A 158 -8.38 0.41 4.35
CA GLU A 158 -8.96 0.77 5.63
C GLU A 158 -8.52 2.19 6.10
N PRO A 159 -9.37 2.95 6.77
CA PRO A 159 -10.71 2.58 7.27
C PRO A 159 -11.86 2.80 6.26
N THR A 160 -11.57 3.19 5.01
CA THR A 160 -12.59 3.45 3.98
C THR A 160 -13.45 2.21 3.70
N ILE A 161 -12.82 1.02 3.60
CA ILE A 161 -13.51 -0.25 3.38
C ILE A 161 -14.57 -0.47 4.46
N SER A 162 -14.17 -0.45 5.74
CA SER A 162 -15.08 -0.67 6.87
C SER A 162 -16.21 0.36 6.92
N ARG A 163 -15.95 1.61 6.56
CA ARG A 163 -16.96 2.67 6.48
C ARG A 163 -17.99 2.42 5.37
N LEU A 164 -17.55 1.95 4.20
CA LEU A 164 -18.45 1.58 3.10
C LEU A 164 -19.34 0.39 3.47
N LEU A 165 -18.76 -0.61 4.14
CA LEU A 165 -19.48 -1.80 4.56
C LEU A 165 -20.50 -1.49 5.67
N SER A 166 -20.08 -0.76 6.71
CA SER A 166 -20.96 -0.42 7.85
C SER A 166 -22.12 0.49 7.46
N SER A 167 -21.92 1.37 6.50
CA SER A 167 -22.97 2.25 5.96
C SER A 167 -23.85 1.58 4.89
N GLY A 168 -23.56 0.35 4.48
CA GLY A 168 -24.30 -0.36 3.44
C GLY A 168 -24.12 0.22 2.02
N VAL A 169 -23.14 1.09 1.82
CA VAL A 169 -22.86 1.74 0.52
C VAL A 169 -22.18 0.78 -0.47
N GLY A 170 -21.42 -0.19 0.03
CA GLY A 170 -20.69 -1.14 -0.79
C GLY A 170 -20.61 -2.54 -0.20
N LYS A 171 -20.15 -3.48 -1.02
CA LYS A 171 -19.87 -4.88 -0.65
C LYS A 171 -18.51 -5.28 -1.18
N VAL A 172 -17.79 -6.14 -0.46
CA VAL A 172 -16.51 -6.68 -0.92
C VAL A 172 -16.73 -7.59 -2.12
N LEU A 173 -16.01 -7.34 -3.20
CA LEU A 173 -15.90 -8.21 -4.37
C LEU A 173 -14.65 -9.10 -4.27
N VAL A 174 -13.49 -8.50 -3.97
CA VAL A 174 -12.23 -9.19 -3.71
C VAL A 174 -11.55 -8.58 -2.50
N ASP A 175 -11.06 -9.43 -1.62
CA ASP A 175 -10.37 -9.03 -0.39
C ASP A 175 -8.88 -9.33 -0.50
N LEU A 176 -8.03 -8.33 -0.32
CA LEU A 176 -6.57 -8.43 -0.28
C LEU A 176 -6.01 -7.96 1.08
N ARG A 177 -6.83 -8.01 2.14
CA ARG A 177 -6.45 -7.55 3.49
C ARG A 177 -5.70 -8.60 4.32
N THR A 178 -5.42 -9.76 3.75
CA THR A 178 -4.55 -10.76 4.38
C THR A 178 -3.60 -11.39 3.35
N PRO A 179 -2.46 -11.96 3.78
CA PRO A 179 -1.57 -12.70 2.88
C PRO A 179 -2.29 -13.86 2.16
N GLU A 180 -3.15 -14.60 2.87
CA GLU A 180 -3.87 -15.77 2.35
C GLU A 180 -4.88 -15.35 1.26
N SER A 181 -5.68 -14.32 1.52
CA SER A 181 -6.65 -13.82 0.54
C SER A 181 -5.96 -13.21 -0.67
N THR A 182 -4.82 -12.54 -0.47
CA THR A 182 -3.97 -12.02 -1.55
C THR A 182 -3.44 -13.14 -2.43
N GLN A 183 -2.86 -14.19 -1.83
CA GLN A 183 -2.38 -15.37 -2.55
C GLN A 183 -3.50 -16.03 -3.37
N ALA A 184 -4.70 -16.16 -2.80
CA ALA A 184 -5.86 -16.75 -3.49
C ALA A 184 -6.31 -15.87 -4.67
N ALA A 185 -6.35 -14.56 -4.50
CA ALA A 185 -6.82 -13.62 -5.50
C ALA A 185 -5.79 -13.40 -6.62
N LEU A 186 -4.53 -13.14 -6.29
CA LEU A 186 -3.49 -12.79 -7.26
C LEU A 186 -2.72 -14.02 -7.79
N GLY A 187 -2.71 -15.12 -7.05
CA GLY A 187 -1.97 -16.35 -7.40
C GLY A 187 -0.52 -16.35 -6.92
N GLY A 188 -0.12 -15.36 -6.12
CA GLY A 188 1.21 -15.22 -5.55
C GLY A 188 1.21 -14.27 -4.36
N SER A 189 2.32 -14.22 -3.62
CA SER A 189 2.54 -13.20 -2.60
C SER A 189 2.65 -11.81 -3.28
N TYR A 190 2.19 -10.79 -2.59
CA TYR A 190 2.28 -9.40 -3.08
C TYR A 190 2.67 -8.48 -1.94
N PRO A 191 3.96 -8.45 -1.52
CA PRO A 191 4.44 -7.44 -0.58
C PRO A 191 4.12 -6.06 -1.13
N PHE A 192 3.61 -5.20 -0.27
CA PHE A 192 2.99 -3.97 -0.75
C PHE A 192 3.68 -2.74 -0.16
N ILE A 193 3.24 -2.21 0.96
CA ILE A 193 3.81 -0.97 1.51
C ILE A 193 5.25 -1.18 1.98
N CYS A 194 6.14 -0.35 1.48
CA CYS A 194 7.54 -0.26 1.90
C CYS A 194 7.96 1.20 2.08
N VAL A 195 9.15 1.39 2.61
CA VAL A 195 9.86 2.67 2.56
C VAL A 195 10.95 2.55 1.51
N PHE A 196 10.92 3.41 0.52
CA PHE A 196 11.87 3.43 -0.58
C PHE A 196 12.63 4.76 -0.64
N MET A 197 13.84 4.69 -1.16
CA MET A 197 14.75 5.81 -1.37
C MET A 197 15.46 5.65 -2.71
N LYS A 198 16.06 6.74 -3.22
CA LYS A 198 16.98 6.63 -4.37
C LYS A 198 18.18 5.74 -3.99
N ASN A 199 18.60 4.84 -4.88
CA ASN A 199 19.75 3.96 -4.64
C ASN A 199 21.03 4.75 -4.31
N ASP A 200 21.25 5.89 -4.97
CA ASP A 200 22.40 6.76 -4.69
C ASP A 200 22.37 7.33 -3.26
N TYR A 201 21.18 7.68 -2.77
CA TYR A 201 21.01 8.14 -1.38
C TYR A 201 21.32 7.01 -0.40
N VAL A 202 20.77 5.81 -0.62
CA VAL A 202 21.01 4.64 0.21
C VAL A 202 22.51 4.32 0.30
N ASN A 203 23.21 4.35 -0.84
CA ASN A 203 24.64 4.07 -0.91
C ASN A 203 25.51 5.11 -0.19
N SER A 204 25.12 6.38 -0.23
CA SER A 204 25.90 7.49 0.34
C SER A 204 25.57 7.81 1.81
N HIS A 205 24.41 7.36 2.34
CA HIS A 205 23.91 7.69 3.67
C HIS A 205 23.54 6.45 4.50
N LYS A 206 24.36 5.39 4.41
CA LYS A 206 24.07 4.08 5.04
C LYS A 206 23.79 4.16 6.55
N ASP A 207 24.44 5.05 7.26
CA ASP A 207 24.23 5.26 8.70
C ASP A 207 22.83 5.85 8.99
N VAL A 208 22.37 6.80 8.18
CA VAL A 208 21.03 7.39 8.30
C VAL A 208 19.97 6.35 7.94
N VAL A 209 20.17 5.59 6.85
CA VAL A 209 19.26 4.52 6.43
C VAL A 209 19.17 3.44 7.51
N GLN A 210 20.31 3.01 8.09
CA GLN A 210 20.29 2.02 9.17
C GLN A 210 19.49 2.50 10.39
N LYS A 211 19.68 3.75 10.82
CA LYS A 211 18.92 4.35 11.92
C LYS A 211 17.42 4.40 11.61
N LEU A 212 17.06 4.79 10.41
CA LEU A 212 15.67 4.82 9.98
C LEU A 212 15.04 3.42 9.99
N VAL A 213 15.73 2.43 9.43
CA VAL A 213 15.29 1.03 9.41
C VAL A 213 15.19 0.45 10.81
N ASN A 214 16.14 0.75 11.74
CA ASN A 214 16.04 0.35 13.14
C ASN A 214 14.73 0.83 13.78
N ALA A 215 14.36 2.09 13.55
CA ALA A 215 13.11 2.65 14.07
C ALA A 215 11.88 1.93 13.53
N TYR A 216 11.84 1.64 12.23
CA TYR A 216 10.73 0.89 11.62
C TYR A 216 10.65 -0.56 12.09
N VAL A 217 11.77 -1.28 12.13
CA VAL A 217 11.80 -2.67 12.62
C VAL A 217 11.32 -2.75 14.07
N LYS A 218 11.74 -1.79 14.90
CA LYS A 218 11.26 -1.68 16.29
C LYS A 218 9.74 -1.42 16.34
N THR A 219 9.22 -0.59 15.45
CA THR A 219 7.79 -0.30 15.34
C THR A 219 7.01 -1.55 14.91
N LEU A 220 7.50 -2.28 13.91
CA LEU A 220 6.87 -3.52 13.46
C LEU A 220 6.84 -4.57 14.56
N LYS A 221 7.92 -4.77 15.30
CA LYS A 221 7.95 -5.67 16.47
C LYS A 221 6.97 -5.22 17.56
N TRP A 222 6.82 -3.92 17.76
CA TRP A 222 5.83 -3.39 18.69
C TRP A 222 4.39 -3.72 18.23
N ILE A 223 4.08 -3.58 16.93
CA ILE A 223 2.79 -3.97 16.36
C ILE A 223 2.47 -5.44 16.63
N GLN A 224 3.45 -6.35 16.46
CA GLN A 224 3.25 -7.80 16.67
C GLN A 224 2.87 -8.16 18.11
N THR A 225 3.17 -7.30 19.08
CA THR A 225 2.96 -7.59 20.51
C THR A 225 1.81 -6.80 21.14
N HIS A 226 1.13 -5.95 20.36
CA HIS A 226 0.05 -5.09 20.85
C HIS A 226 -1.26 -5.35 20.13
N THR A 227 -2.36 -5.18 20.86
CA THR A 227 -3.72 -5.33 20.28
C THR A 227 -4.07 -4.14 19.39
N ALA A 228 -5.02 -4.33 18.47
CA ALA A 228 -5.52 -3.26 17.62
C ALA A 228 -6.02 -2.04 18.44
N ASP A 229 -6.58 -2.28 19.62
CA ASP A 229 -7.05 -1.21 20.52
C ASP A 229 -5.89 -0.40 21.10
N GLN A 230 -4.80 -1.08 21.51
CA GLN A 230 -3.58 -0.43 21.99
C GLN A 230 -2.86 0.35 20.89
N ILE A 231 -2.81 -0.23 19.68
CA ILE A 231 -2.23 0.43 18.51
C ILE A 231 -3.05 1.67 18.15
N ALA A 232 -4.38 1.54 18.07
CA ALA A 232 -5.27 2.66 17.78
C ALA A 232 -5.12 3.79 18.82
N ALA A 233 -4.94 3.48 20.08
CA ALA A 233 -4.77 4.49 21.14
C ALA A 233 -3.53 5.38 20.92
N MET A 234 -2.56 4.95 20.14
CA MET A 234 -1.38 5.74 19.77
C MET A 234 -1.62 6.64 18.56
N MET A 235 -2.68 6.40 17.78
CA MET A 235 -2.95 7.16 16.56
C MET A 235 -3.67 8.48 16.84
N PRO A 236 -3.52 9.50 15.95
CA PRO A 236 -4.30 10.72 16.02
C PRO A 236 -5.81 10.43 15.99
N ALA A 237 -6.59 11.17 16.79
CA ALA A 237 -8.03 10.95 16.87
C ALA A 237 -8.77 11.25 15.56
N ASP A 238 -8.25 12.15 14.74
CA ASP A 238 -8.78 12.49 13.41
C ASP A 238 -8.66 11.32 12.41
N TYR A 239 -7.71 10.37 12.62
CA TYR A 239 -7.60 9.16 11.79
C TYR A 239 -8.78 8.19 11.98
N TYR A 240 -9.51 8.31 13.09
CA TYR A 240 -10.70 7.47 13.34
C TYR A 240 -11.91 7.85 12.48
N ALA A 241 -11.84 8.97 11.75
CA ALA A 241 -12.97 9.49 10.96
C ALA A 241 -14.30 9.55 11.76
N GLY A 242 -14.20 9.89 13.06
CA GLY A 242 -15.33 10.00 13.97
C GLY A 242 -15.80 8.68 14.63
N ASP A 243 -15.28 7.54 14.24
CA ASP A 243 -15.66 6.23 14.81
C ASP A 243 -14.44 5.38 15.18
N ARG A 244 -13.99 5.53 16.45
CA ARG A 244 -12.85 4.76 16.97
C ARG A 244 -13.13 3.24 17.00
N THR A 245 -14.37 2.83 17.27
CA THR A 245 -14.71 1.40 17.32
C THR A 245 -14.58 0.75 15.96
N LEU A 246 -15.08 1.43 14.93
CA LEU A 246 -14.93 0.97 13.55
C LEU A 246 -13.45 0.94 13.12
N TYR A 247 -12.67 1.98 13.47
CA TYR A 247 -11.24 2.03 13.20
C TYR A 247 -10.46 0.87 13.81
N VAL A 248 -10.75 0.53 15.09
CA VAL A 248 -10.14 -0.62 15.79
C VAL A 248 -10.54 -1.95 15.13
N THR A 249 -11.80 -2.08 14.75
CA THR A 249 -12.29 -3.28 14.06
C THR A 249 -11.60 -3.45 12.69
N ALA A 250 -11.51 -2.37 11.92
CA ALA A 250 -10.80 -2.33 10.65
C ALA A 250 -9.33 -2.76 10.80
N LEU A 251 -8.64 -2.17 11.78
CA LEU A 251 -7.25 -2.51 12.07
C LEU A 251 -7.07 -3.98 12.47
N LYS A 252 -7.97 -4.51 13.32
CA LYS A 252 -7.95 -5.92 13.73
C LYS A 252 -8.05 -6.88 12.53
N ASN A 253 -8.83 -6.53 11.52
CA ASN A 253 -9.06 -7.36 10.34
C ASN A 253 -7.84 -7.45 9.40
N GLN A 254 -6.88 -6.55 9.55
CA GLN A 254 -5.72 -6.49 8.67
C GLN A 254 -4.36 -6.47 9.38
N LEU A 255 -4.28 -6.72 10.69
CA LEU A 255 -3.00 -6.73 11.41
C LEU A 255 -1.96 -7.67 10.79
N SER A 256 -2.40 -8.76 10.17
CA SER A 256 -1.53 -9.75 9.50
C SER A 256 -0.80 -9.23 8.27
N ILE A 257 -1.17 -8.06 7.74
CA ILE A 257 -0.42 -7.48 6.63
C ILE A 257 0.93 -6.91 7.06
N PHE A 258 1.08 -6.47 8.34
CA PHE A 258 2.31 -5.84 8.78
C PHE A 258 3.43 -6.86 8.90
N SER A 259 4.56 -6.52 8.27
CA SER A 259 5.77 -7.34 8.32
C SER A 259 6.20 -7.58 9.76
N PRO A 260 6.59 -8.80 10.14
CA PRO A 260 7.06 -9.08 11.49
C PRO A 260 8.46 -8.52 11.79
N ASP A 261 9.29 -8.31 10.76
CA ASP A 261 10.70 -7.99 10.89
C ASP A 261 11.22 -6.93 9.91
N GLY A 262 10.38 -6.46 8.99
CA GLY A 262 10.75 -5.48 7.96
C GLY A 262 11.45 -6.05 6.74
N ASN A 263 11.70 -7.37 6.69
CA ASN A 263 12.33 -7.99 5.53
C ASN A 263 11.36 -8.09 4.34
N MET A 264 11.89 -7.88 3.15
CA MET A 264 11.22 -8.28 1.92
C MET A 264 11.15 -9.81 1.88
N PRO A 265 9.95 -10.43 1.74
CA PRO A 265 9.80 -11.88 1.59
C PRO A 265 10.57 -12.38 0.36
N SER A 266 11.21 -13.54 0.47
CA SER A 266 12.11 -14.05 -0.56
C SER A 266 11.44 -14.32 -1.92
N ASP A 267 10.16 -14.67 -1.92
CA ASP A 267 9.35 -14.92 -3.12
C ASP A 267 8.65 -13.66 -3.64
N GLY A 268 8.56 -12.63 -2.79
CA GLY A 268 7.79 -11.41 -3.05
C GLY A 268 8.21 -10.66 -4.31
N PRO A 269 9.48 -10.26 -4.46
CA PRO A 269 9.94 -9.49 -5.61
C PRO A 269 9.65 -10.17 -6.94
N GLN A 270 9.90 -11.49 -7.01
CA GLN A 270 9.65 -12.25 -8.23
C GLN A 270 8.16 -12.40 -8.51
N SER A 271 7.32 -12.56 -7.48
CA SER A 271 5.87 -12.64 -7.61
C SER A 271 5.30 -11.32 -8.14
N VAL A 272 5.70 -10.18 -7.57
CA VAL A 272 5.28 -8.85 -8.05
C VAL A 272 5.76 -8.62 -9.48
N LEU A 273 7.03 -8.90 -9.81
CA LEU A 273 7.55 -8.76 -11.17
C LEU A 273 6.76 -9.59 -12.18
N THR A 274 6.38 -10.82 -11.83
CA THR A 274 5.60 -11.69 -12.71
C THR A 274 4.23 -11.07 -13.03
N ILE A 275 3.58 -10.46 -12.04
CA ILE A 275 2.30 -9.76 -12.24
C ILE A 275 2.51 -8.52 -13.10
N GLU A 276 3.50 -7.68 -12.77
CA GLU A 276 3.79 -6.45 -13.54
C GLU A 276 4.16 -6.76 -14.99
N GLN A 277 4.92 -7.82 -15.27
CA GLN A 277 5.22 -8.24 -16.64
C GLN A 277 3.99 -8.67 -17.45
N GLN A 278 2.94 -9.13 -16.80
CA GLN A 278 1.69 -9.51 -17.46
C GLN A 278 0.74 -8.32 -17.68
N THR A 279 0.83 -7.29 -16.83
CA THR A 279 -0.22 -6.28 -16.69
C THR A 279 0.24 -4.86 -16.97
N ASN A 280 1.52 -4.57 -16.82
CA ASN A 280 2.09 -3.23 -17.00
C ASN A 280 2.91 -3.15 -18.29
N GLN A 281 2.42 -2.40 -19.26
CA GLN A 281 3.08 -2.24 -20.58
C GLN A 281 4.51 -1.68 -20.48
N MET A 282 4.82 -0.88 -19.45
CA MET A 282 6.18 -0.37 -19.26
C MET A 282 7.16 -1.45 -18.82
N VAL A 283 6.68 -2.49 -18.14
CA VAL A 283 7.48 -3.60 -17.61
C VAL A 283 7.55 -4.79 -18.57
N GLN A 284 6.53 -4.93 -19.44
CA GLN A 284 6.49 -6.01 -20.42
C GLN A 284 7.73 -6.08 -21.28
N GLY A 285 8.35 -7.27 -21.35
CA GLY A 285 9.57 -7.51 -22.16
C GLY A 285 10.84 -6.81 -21.64
N LYS A 286 10.79 -6.12 -20.52
CA LYS A 286 11.97 -5.53 -19.90
C LYS A 286 12.67 -6.54 -19.00
N GLN A 287 14.01 -6.45 -18.98
CA GLN A 287 14.81 -7.13 -17.97
C GLN A 287 14.92 -6.24 -16.74
N ILE A 288 14.37 -6.70 -15.63
CA ILE A 288 14.40 -6.01 -14.34
C ILE A 288 15.40 -6.73 -13.42
N ASP A 289 16.36 -6.00 -12.91
CA ASP A 289 17.29 -6.50 -11.89
C ASP A 289 16.67 -6.30 -10.51
N LEU A 290 16.01 -7.34 -10.01
CA LEU A 290 15.35 -7.30 -8.70
C LEU A 290 16.31 -7.01 -7.55
N SER A 291 17.62 -7.29 -7.70
CA SER A 291 18.61 -7.04 -6.64
C SER A 291 18.84 -5.56 -6.35
N THR A 292 18.38 -4.68 -7.24
CA THR A 292 18.47 -3.21 -7.07
C THR A 292 17.14 -2.56 -6.73
N THR A 293 16.07 -3.34 -6.56
CA THR A 293 14.72 -2.84 -6.22
C THR A 293 14.42 -2.92 -4.73
N TYR A 294 15.20 -3.67 -3.98
CA TYR A 294 15.09 -3.77 -2.52
C TYR A 294 16.40 -4.20 -1.88
N THR A 295 16.50 -4.00 -0.56
CA THR A 295 17.60 -4.55 0.24
C THR A 295 17.12 -4.97 1.62
N ASN A 296 17.56 -6.17 2.07
CA ASN A 296 17.36 -6.64 3.44
C ASN A 296 18.63 -6.42 4.30
N THR A 297 19.65 -5.72 3.79
CA THR A 297 20.92 -5.50 4.49
C THR A 297 20.71 -4.77 5.82
N PHE A 298 19.87 -3.73 5.81
CA PHE A 298 19.65 -2.91 6.99
C PHE A 298 18.70 -3.58 8.01
N THR A 299 17.69 -4.31 7.53
CA THR A 299 16.75 -5.05 8.40
C THR A 299 17.44 -6.22 9.09
N SER A 300 18.32 -6.95 8.40
CA SER A 300 19.13 -8.04 8.96
C SER A 300 20.11 -7.56 10.05
N SER A 301 20.50 -6.30 9.99
CA SER A 301 21.41 -5.66 10.96
C SER A 301 20.68 -4.83 12.01
N ALA A 302 19.33 -4.78 11.97
CA ALA A 302 18.54 -3.89 12.81
C ALA A 302 18.63 -4.30 14.30
N THR A 303 18.98 -3.32 15.11
CA THR A 303 18.93 -3.41 16.57
C THR A 303 17.56 -2.89 17.02
N GLY A 304 16.66 -3.77 17.44
CA GLY A 304 15.31 -3.41 17.87
C GLY A 304 14.88 -4.09 19.15
#